data_054283d30f99d9bfddef6082af033fd0
#
_entry.id   054283d30f99d9bfddef6082af033fd0
#
_cell.length_a   1.000
_cell.length_b   1.000
_cell.length_c   1.000
_cell.angle_alpha   90.00
_cell.angle_beta   90.00
_cell.angle_gamma   90.00
#
_symmetry.space_group_name_H-M   'P 1'
#
loop_
_entity.id
_entity.type
_entity.pdbx_description
1 polymer ?
#
loop_
_entity_poly.entity_id
_entity_poly.type
_entity_poly.pdbx_seq_one_letter_code
_entity_poly.pdbx_strand_id
1 'polypeptide(L)'
;MAVDRMVSAGVVDRFLGERPVDVREMSKALGIRIETKALPDSISGKIERVGLFGDDYVITVNSGHSATRQRFTIAHEIAHFILHRDLIGDGIVDDALYRDHRLGDERERQANRYAASLLMPRRQVREAWDNGAITKGALARAFDVSPAVAEIRMRELGCVLWPKPAQNQVF
;
A
#
# COMPACT_ATOMS: atom_id res chain seq x y z
N MET A 1 -22.51 2.09 0.52
CA MET A 1 -21.28 2.88 0.86
C MET A 1 -20.65 2.54 2.21
N ALA A 2 -21.32 2.75 3.38
CA ALA A 2 -20.70 2.40 4.68
C ALA A 2 -20.50 0.90 4.90
N VAL A 3 -21.46 0.07 4.53
CA VAL A 3 -21.40 -1.39 4.63
C VAL A 3 -20.28 -1.97 3.77
N ASP A 4 -20.07 -1.43 2.58
CA ASP A 4 -19.05 -1.87 1.63
C ASP A 4 -17.62 -1.55 2.12
N ARG A 5 -17.43 -0.39 2.75
CA ARG A 5 -16.15 -0.05 3.42
C ARG A 5 -15.85 -0.95 4.62
N MET A 6 -16.86 -1.32 5.40
CA MET A 6 -16.70 -2.24 6.53
C MET A 6 -16.32 -3.65 6.06
N VAL A 7 -16.94 -4.13 4.99
CA VAL A 7 -16.60 -5.44 4.39
C VAL A 7 -15.16 -5.42 3.87
N SER A 8 -14.76 -4.37 3.14
CA SER A 8 -13.40 -4.23 2.64
C SER A 8 -12.35 -4.15 3.76
N ALA A 9 -12.65 -3.44 4.86
CA ALA A 9 -11.78 -3.38 6.04
C ALA A 9 -11.60 -4.77 6.67
N GLY A 10 -12.67 -5.54 6.85
CA GLY A 10 -12.60 -6.90 7.38
C GLY A 10 -11.82 -7.88 6.48
N VAL A 11 -11.83 -7.65 5.15
CA VAL A 11 -10.97 -8.41 4.23
C VAL A 11 -9.50 -8.06 4.46
N VAL A 12 -9.16 -6.78 4.52
CA VAL A 12 -7.80 -6.30 4.75
C VAL A 12 -7.21 -6.84 6.04
N ASP A 13 -7.96 -6.78 7.14
CA ASP A 13 -7.50 -7.19 8.47
C ASP A 13 -6.98 -8.63 8.51
N ARG A 14 -7.52 -9.53 7.67
CA ARG A 14 -7.05 -10.92 7.58
C ARG A 14 -5.61 -11.06 7.11
N PHE A 15 -5.11 -10.11 6.35
CA PHE A 15 -3.74 -10.13 5.79
C PHE A 15 -2.73 -9.37 6.65
N LEU A 16 -3.17 -8.52 7.58
CA LEU A 16 -2.27 -7.70 8.39
C LEU A 16 -1.45 -8.51 9.43
N GLY A 17 -1.76 -9.81 9.59
CA GLY A 17 -0.98 -10.75 10.41
C GLY A 17 0.27 -11.31 9.74
N GLU A 18 0.40 -11.21 8.41
CA GLU A 18 1.48 -11.78 7.62
C GLU A 18 2.63 -10.79 7.41
N ARG A 19 3.86 -11.33 7.30
CA ARG A 19 5.04 -10.49 7.01
C ARG A 19 6.00 -11.23 6.08
N PRO A 20 6.19 -10.74 4.84
CA PRO A 20 5.52 -9.56 4.24
C PRO A 20 4.05 -9.82 3.95
N VAL A 21 3.22 -8.77 4.03
CA VAL A 21 1.78 -8.83 3.68
C VAL A 21 1.59 -9.18 2.22
N ASP A 22 0.78 -10.19 1.87
CA ASP A 22 0.50 -10.53 0.48
C ASP A 22 -0.57 -9.61 -0.13
N VAL A 23 -0.11 -8.55 -0.80
CA VAL A 23 -1.00 -7.57 -1.44
C VAL A 23 -1.68 -8.11 -2.69
N ARG A 24 -1.15 -9.17 -3.32
CA ARG A 24 -1.78 -9.78 -4.50
C ARG A 24 -2.98 -10.64 -4.09
N GLU A 25 -2.80 -11.47 -3.08
CA GLU A 25 -3.92 -12.24 -2.52
C GLU A 25 -4.94 -11.32 -1.83
N MET A 26 -4.50 -10.23 -1.18
CA MET A 26 -5.41 -9.20 -0.65
C MET A 26 -6.25 -8.57 -1.77
N SER A 27 -5.64 -8.18 -2.89
CA SER A 27 -6.34 -7.64 -4.07
C SER A 27 -7.41 -8.60 -4.58
N LYS A 28 -7.05 -9.88 -4.76
CA LYS A 28 -7.96 -10.93 -5.18
C LYS A 28 -9.13 -11.13 -4.20
N ALA A 29 -8.85 -11.12 -2.90
CA ALA A 29 -9.88 -11.23 -1.87
C ALA A 29 -10.83 -10.02 -1.83
N LEU A 30 -10.38 -8.86 -2.31
CA LEU A 30 -11.19 -7.65 -2.51
C LEU A 30 -11.96 -7.64 -3.84
N GLY A 31 -11.82 -8.68 -4.68
CA GLY A 31 -12.43 -8.76 -5.99
C GLY A 31 -11.74 -7.88 -7.05
N ILE A 32 -10.49 -7.51 -6.84
CA ILE A 32 -9.72 -6.66 -7.76
C ILE A 32 -8.73 -7.53 -8.51
N ARG A 33 -8.78 -7.53 -9.84
CA ARG A 33 -7.80 -8.21 -10.71
C ARG A 33 -6.52 -7.39 -10.80
N ILE A 34 -5.38 -8.07 -10.95
CA ILE A 34 -4.08 -7.43 -11.19
C ILE A 34 -3.57 -7.84 -12.57
N GLU A 35 -3.22 -6.85 -13.37
CA GLU A 35 -2.53 -7.02 -14.64
C GLU A 35 -1.15 -6.37 -14.59
N THR A 36 -0.15 -7.05 -15.12
CA THR A 36 1.21 -6.50 -15.22
C THR A 36 1.49 -6.20 -16.68
N LYS A 37 1.74 -4.91 -17.00
CA LYS A 37 1.95 -4.42 -18.37
C LYS A 37 3.16 -3.51 -18.44
N ALA A 38 3.80 -3.45 -19.60
CA ALA A 38 4.80 -2.41 -19.87
C ALA A 38 4.08 -1.06 -20.00
N LEU A 39 4.43 -0.11 -19.13
CA LEU A 39 3.93 1.26 -19.11
C LEU A 39 5.12 2.23 -19.22
N PRO A 40 4.88 3.50 -19.60
CA PRO A 40 5.91 4.53 -19.51
C PRO A 40 6.50 4.60 -18.09
N ASP A 41 7.81 4.89 -17.97
CA ASP A 41 8.52 4.93 -16.68
C ASP A 41 7.91 5.93 -15.67
N SER A 42 7.23 6.96 -16.14
CA SER A 42 6.52 7.93 -15.31
C SER A 42 5.27 7.36 -14.65
N ILE A 43 4.72 6.24 -15.16
CA ILE A 43 3.50 5.60 -14.66
C ILE A 43 3.85 4.34 -13.89
N SER A 44 3.55 4.30 -12.61
CA SER A 44 3.79 3.11 -11.78
C SER A 44 2.65 2.10 -11.89
N GLY A 45 1.43 2.57 -11.99
CA GLY A 45 0.21 1.77 -12.16
C GLY A 45 -1.01 2.65 -12.09
N LYS A 46 -2.16 2.01 -12.12
CA LYS A 46 -3.48 2.66 -12.00
C LYS A 46 -4.52 1.64 -11.59
N ILE A 47 -5.62 2.10 -11.01
CA ILE A 47 -6.84 1.31 -10.82
C ILE A 47 -7.94 1.86 -11.71
N GLU A 48 -8.69 0.96 -12.32
CA GLU A 48 -9.79 1.28 -13.22
C GLU A 48 -11.00 0.41 -12.90
N ARG A 49 -12.18 0.98 -13.07
CA ARG A 49 -13.43 0.25 -13.07
C ARG A 49 -13.70 -0.25 -14.49
N VAL A 50 -14.00 -1.54 -14.62
CA VAL A 50 -14.20 -2.19 -15.93
C VAL A 50 -15.48 -3.02 -15.92
N GLY A 51 -15.93 -3.42 -17.11
CA GLY A 51 -17.12 -4.24 -17.29
C GLY A 51 -18.35 -3.45 -17.67
N LEU A 52 -19.33 -4.13 -18.27
CA LEU A 52 -20.57 -3.55 -18.79
C LEU A 52 -21.43 -2.87 -17.71
N PHE A 53 -21.31 -3.33 -16.45
CA PHE A 53 -22.07 -2.80 -15.31
C PHE A 53 -21.20 -2.06 -14.31
N GLY A 54 -19.87 -1.94 -14.59
CA GLY A 54 -18.94 -1.21 -13.75
C GLY A 54 -18.71 -1.82 -12.37
N ASP A 55 -18.88 -3.13 -12.22
CA ASP A 55 -18.72 -3.81 -10.93
C ASP A 55 -17.33 -4.44 -10.73
N ASP A 56 -16.54 -4.54 -11.80
CA ASP A 56 -15.22 -5.12 -11.80
C ASP A 56 -14.14 -4.03 -11.67
N TYR A 57 -13.06 -4.34 -10.96
CA TYR A 57 -11.90 -3.46 -10.81
C TYR A 57 -10.63 -4.15 -11.28
N VAL A 58 -9.75 -3.40 -11.93
CA VAL A 58 -8.45 -3.86 -12.40
C VAL A 58 -7.36 -2.90 -11.95
N ILE A 59 -6.33 -3.42 -11.28
CA ILE A 59 -5.08 -2.72 -11.03
C ILE A 59 -4.10 -3.10 -12.14
N THR A 60 -3.65 -2.13 -12.92
CA THR A 60 -2.54 -2.30 -13.86
C THR A 60 -1.25 -1.83 -13.21
N VAL A 61 -0.20 -2.67 -13.23
CA VAL A 61 1.11 -2.40 -12.62
C VAL A 61 2.19 -2.39 -13.70
N ASN A 62 3.12 -1.43 -13.64
CA ASN A 62 4.22 -1.35 -14.60
C ASN A 62 5.24 -2.47 -14.40
N SER A 63 5.39 -3.32 -15.41
CA SER A 63 6.35 -4.44 -15.41
C SER A 63 7.81 -4.00 -15.40
N GLY A 64 8.12 -2.77 -15.85
CA GLY A 64 9.47 -2.21 -15.85
C GLY A 64 9.97 -1.78 -14.48
N HIS A 65 9.10 -1.69 -13.47
CA HIS A 65 9.49 -1.27 -12.13
C HIS A 65 9.98 -2.45 -11.26
N SER A 66 10.82 -2.17 -10.26
CA SER A 66 11.30 -3.17 -9.30
C SER A 66 10.14 -3.83 -8.54
N ALA A 67 10.35 -5.06 -8.05
CA ALA A 67 9.35 -5.81 -7.31
C ALA A 67 8.78 -5.03 -6.10
N THR A 68 9.65 -4.37 -5.33
CA THR A 68 9.22 -3.55 -4.18
C THR A 68 8.38 -2.34 -4.61
N ARG A 69 8.68 -1.73 -5.77
CA ARG A 69 7.88 -0.63 -6.31
C ARG A 69 6.53 -1.12 -6.84
N GLN A 70 6.50 -2.24 -7.56
CA GLN A 70 5.25 -2.87 -8.00
C GLN A 70 4.36 -3.22 -6.81
N ARG A 71 4.95 -3.79 -5.75
CA ARG A 71 4.25 -4.13 -4.52
C ARG A 71 3.66 -2.90 -3.83
N PHE A 72 4.43 -1.80 -3.74
CA PHE A 72 3.92 -0.53 -3.21
C PHE A 72 2.79 0.04 -4.08
N THR A 73 2.93 -0.02 -5.41
CA THR A 73 1.87 0.41 -6.35
C THR A 73 0.57 -0.37 -6.11
N ILE A 74 0.62 -1.69 -5.99
CA ILE A 74 -0.59 -2.50 -5.71
C ILE A 74 -1.25 -2.03 -4.40
N ALA A 75 -0.47 -1.85 -3.33
CA ALA A 75 -1.00 -1.38 -2.05
C ALA A 75 -1.60 0.04 -2.15
N HIS A 76 -1.02 0.91 -2.97
CA HIS A 76 -1.49 2.26 -3.24
C HIS A 76 -2.84 2.24 -3.98
N GLU A 77 -2.97 1.42 -5.01
CA GLU A 77 -4.23 1.27 -5.74
C GLU A 77 -5.33 0.61 -4.88
N ILE A 78 -4.96 -0.34 -4.01
CA ILE A 78 -5.89 -0.87 -2.99
C ILE A 78 -6.34 0.25 -2.04
N ALA A 79 -5.44 1.16 -1.66
CA ALA A 79 -5.80 2.31 -0.83
C ALA A 79 -6.82 3.24 -1.53
N HIS A 80 -6.64 3.52 -2.82
CA HIS A 80 -7.64 4.25 -3.60
C HIS A 80 -8.98 3.51 -3.66
N PHE A 81 -8.97 2.21 -3.85
CA PHE A 81 -10.20 1.40 -3.83
C PHE A 81 -10.95 1.49 -2.50
N ILE A 82 -10.25 1.52 -1.38
CA ILE A 82 -10.87 1.56 -0.04
C ILE A 82 -11.31 2.97 0.33
N LEU A 83 -10.47 3.97 0.06
CA LEU A 83 -10.68 5.33 0.53
C LEU A 83 -11.46 6.20 -0.46
N HIS A 84 -11.25 5.97 -1.77
CA HIS A 84 -11.67 6.87 -2.85
C HIS A 84 -12.45 6.15 -3.95
N ARG A 85 -13.12 5.04 -3.62
CA ARG A 85 -13.82 4.18 -4.60
C ARG A 85 -14.79 4.93 -5.51
N ASP A 86 -15.50 5.91 -4.93
CA ASP A 86 -16.49 6.73 -5.64
C ASP A 86 -15.86 7.61 -6.74
N LEU A 87 -14.54 7.73 -6.75
CA LEU A 87 -13.77 8.56 -7.68
C LEU A 87 -13.03 7.72 -8.73
N ILE A 88 -13.10 6.39 -8.65
CA ILE A 88 -12.51 5.50 -9.64
C ILE A 88 -13.44 5.51 -10.86
N GLY A 89 -12.97 6.11 -11.95
CA GLY A 89 -13.72 6.27 -13.19
C GLY A 89 -13.80 5.00 -14.04
N ASP A 90 -14.58 5.07 -15.11
CA ASP A 90 -14.85 3.98 -16.06
C ASP A 90 -13.72 3.85 -17.10
N GLY A 91 -12.49 3.63 -16.67
CA GLY A 91 -11.34 3.41 -17.55
C GLY A 91 -10.74 4.69 -18.17
N ILE A 92 -11.16 5.85 -17.74
CA ILE A 92 -10.46 7.10 -18.05
C ILE A 92 -9.38 7.28 -17.00
N VAL A 93 -8.13 7.30 -17.44
CA VAL A 93 -6.98 7.71 -16.61
C VAL A 93 -7.33 9.09 -16.08
N ASP A 94 -7.59 9.19 -14.80
CA ASP A 94 -8.14 10.40 -14.23
C ASP A 94 -7.08 11.43 -13.88
N ASP A 95 -6.17 11.71 -14.84
CA ASP A 95 -5.38 12.94 -14.84
C ASP A 95 -6.29 14.20 -14.86
N ALA A 96 -7.57 14.05 -15.19
CA ALA A 96 -8.49 15.17 -15.31
C ALA A 96 -9.16 15.57 -13.99
N LEU A 97 -9.32 14.65 -13.02
CA LEU A 97 -9.83 14.96 -11.68
C LEU A 97 -8.78 15.63 -10.78
N TYR A 98 -7.50 15.49 -11.10
CA TYR A 98 -6.40 16.12 -10.37
C TYR A 98 -6.15 17.59 -10.75
N ARG A 99 -7.04 18.24 -11.51
CA ARG A 99 -6.90 19.66 -11.86
C ARG A 99 -7.08 20.62 -10.67
N ASP A 100 -7.67 20.16 -9.58
CA ASP A 100 -7.55 20.85 -8.31
C ASP A 100 -6.35 20.25 -7.53
N HIS A 101 -5.17 20.78 -7.79
CA HIS A 101 -3.89 20.31 -7.23
C HIS A 101 -3.93 20.07 -5.72
N ARG A 102 -4.72 20.82 -4.96
CA ARG A 102 -4.78 20.68 -3.50
C ARG A 102 -5.55 19.44 -3.06
N LEU A 103 -6.67 19.12 -3.69
CA LEU A 103 -7.49 17.93 -3.36
C LEU A 103 -6.82 16.65 -3.88
N GLY A 104 -6.20 16.69 -5.06
CA GLY A 104 -5.41 15.59 -5.60
C GLY A 104 -4.25 15.23 -4.66
N ASP A 105 -3.48 16.21 -4.24
CA ASP A 105 -2.34 16.02 -3.33
C ASP A 105 -2.75 15.40 -1.97
N GLU A 106 -3.93 15.77 -1.43
CA GLU A 106 -4.38 15.18 -0.15
C GLU A 106 -4.80 13.73 -0.30
N ARG A 107 -5.51 13.38 -1.39
CA ARG A 107 -5.91 12.00 -1.68
C ARG A 107 -4.70 11.11 -1.90
N GLU A 108 -3.73 11.58 -2.68
CA GLU A 108 -2.47 10.88 -2.88
C GLU A 108 -1.71 10.67 -1.57
N ARG A 109 -1.67 11.69 -0.71
CA ARG A 109 -1.08 11.54 0.63
C ARG A 109 -1.81 10.52 1.48
N GLN A 110 -3.15 10.49 1.44
CA GLN A 110 -3.96 9.50 2.15
C GLN A 110 -3.70 8.10 1.61
N ALA A 111 -3.70 7.92 0.28
CA ALA A 111 -3.42 6.64 -0.36
C ALA A 111 -1.99 6.15 -0.03
N ASN A 112 -0.99 7.03 -0.10
CA ASN A 112 0.39 6.70 0.26
C ASN A 112 0.54 6.27 1.73
N ARG A 113 -0.10 6.99 2.67
CA ARG A 113 -0.09 6.63 4.10
C ARG A 113 -0.78 5.29 4.34
N TYR A 114 -1.93 5.10 3.71
CA TYR A 114 -2.68 3.85 3.86
C TYR A 114 -1.90 2.68 3.26
N ALA A 115 -1.31 2.81 2.06
CA ALA A 115 -0.44 1.82 1.45
C ALA A 115 0.74 1.44 2.35
N ALA A 116 1.43 2.44 2.90
CA ALA A 116 2.51 2.20 3.84
C ALA A 116 2.02 1.46 5.10
N SER A 117 0.81 1.76 5.58
CA SER A 117 0.22 1.08 6.74
C SER A 117 -0.20 -0.36 6.44
N LEU A 118 -0.65 -0.65 5.22
CA LEU A 118 -0.94 -2.02 4.75
C LEU A 118 0.32 -2.86 4.69
N LEU A 119 1.38 -2.32 4.08
CA LEU A 119 2.64 -3.04 3.90
C LEU A 119 3.44 -3.19 5.20
N MET A 120 3.28 -2.24 6.12
CA MET A 120 4.01 -2.15 7.38
C MET A 120 3.04 -1.88 8.55
N PRO A 121 2.21 -2.86 8.93
CA PRO A 121 1.26 -2.70 10.04
C PRO A 121 1.98 -2.36 11.34
N ARG A 122 1.44 -1.42 12.11
CA ARG A 122 2.08 -0.89 13.34
C ARG A 122 2.53 -1.99 14.30
N ARG A 123 1.67 -2.99 14.54
CA ARG A 123 1.98 -4.12 15.44
C ARG A 123 3.21 -4.87 14.95
N GLN A 124 3.25 -5.24 13.68
CA GLN A 124 4.36 -5.98 13.10
C GLN A 124 5.65 -5.17 13.04
N VAL A 125 5.56 -3.84 12.78
CA VAL A 125 6.73 -2.95 12.86
C VAL A 125 7.26 -2.93 14.28
N ARG A 126 6.40 -2.89 15.29
CA ARG A 126 6.80 -2.94 16.69
C ARG A 126 7.48 -4.27 17.03
N GLU A 127 6.90 -5.38 16.63
CA GLU A 127 7.50 -6.71 16.80
C GLU A 127 8.88 -6.83 16.11
N ALA A 128 9.00 -6.32 14.88
CA ALA A 128 10.27 -6.31 14.17
C ALA A 128 11.31 -5.43 14.85
N TRP A 129 10.90 -4.27 15.38
CA TRP A 129 11.74 -3.36 16.14
C TRP A 129 12.28 -4.02 17.40
N ASP A 130 11.41 -4.65 18.19
CA ASP A 130 11.76 -5.33 19.43
C ASP A 130 12.70 -6.54 19.17
N ASN A 131 12.63 -7.12 17.97
CA ASN A 131 13.55 -8.15 17.47
C ASN A 131 14.81 -7.60 16.77
N GLY A 132 15.12 -6.32 16.94
CA GLY A 132 16.38 -5.70 16.49
C GLY A 132 16.34 -5.03 15.11
N ALA A 133 15.21 -5.00 14.39
CA ALA A 133 15.09 -4.29 13.12
C ALA A 133 14.91 -2.77 13.35
N ILE A 134 15.92 -2.12 13.94
CA ILE A 134 15.87 -0.71 14.39
C ILE A 134 16.34 0.32 13.36
N THR A 135 16.65 -0.11 12.14
CA THR A 135 17.05 0.78 11.06
C THR A 135 16.10 0.72 9.87
N LYS A 136 16.04 1.78 9.07
CA LYS A 136 15.22 1.79 7.86
C LYS A 136 15.56 0.65 6.90
N GLY A 137 16.83 0.30 6.76
CA GLY A 137 17.26 -0.80 5.90
C GLY A 137 16.84 -2.17 6.44
N ALA A 138 16.90 -2.38 7.76
CA ALA A 138 16.45 -3.62 8.39
C ALA A 138 14.94 -3.79 8.26
N LEU A 139 14.17 -2.74 8.52
CA LEU A 139 12.71 -2.75 8.33
C LEU A 139 12.34 -2.92 6.86
N ALA A 140 13.02 -2.22 5.95
CA ALA A 140 12.78 -2.38 4.52
C ALA A 140 12.90 -3.84 4.06
N ARG A 141 13.93 -4.54 4.50
CA ARG A 141 14.12 -5.98 4.21
C ARG A 141 13.06 -6.85 4.89
N ALA A 142 12.73 -6.57 6.16
CA ALA A 142 11.76 -7.36 6.91
C ALA A 142 10.34 -7.31 6.33
N PHE A 143 10.00 -6.20 5.66
CA PHE A 143 8.66 -5.97 5.10
C PHE A 143 8.62 -6.00 3.56
N ASP A 144 9.74 -6.27 2.91
CA ASP A 144 9.85 -6.25 1.45
C ASP A 144 9.32 -4.93 0.84
N VAL A 145 9.85 -3.81 1.34
CA VAL A 145 9.55 -2.46 0.86
C VAL A 145 10.84 -1.70 0.57
N SER A 146 10.72 -0.56 -0.14
CA SER A 146 11.88 0.31 -0.35
C SER A 146 12.31 0.99 0.97
N PRO A 147 13.61 1.34 1.14
CA PRO A 147 14.07 2.10 2.29
C PRO A 147 13.32 3.44 2.48
N ALA A 148 12.86 4.06 1.38
CA ALA A 148 12.08 5.29 1.42
C ALA A 148 10.71 5.07 2.08
N VAL A 149 10.01 3.98 1.74
CA VAL A 149 8.73 3.61 2.36
C VAL A 149 8.93 3.30 3.85
N ALA A 150 9.99 2.54 4.19
CA ALA A 150 10.32 2.24 5.59
C ALA A 150 10.60 3.52 6.40
N GLU A 151 11.34 4.48 5.82
CA GLU A 151 11.63 5.77 6.48
C GLU A 151 10.38 6.60 6.74
N ILE A 152 9.47 6.70 5.76
CA ILE A 152 8.19 7.39 5.92
C ILE A 152 7.39 6.72 7.05
N ARG A 153 7.30 5.40 7.03
CA ARG A 153 6.55 4.65 8.05
C ARG A 153 7.14 4.77 9.44
N MET A 154 8.46 4.72 9.59
CA MET A 154 9.14 4.95 10.86
C MET A 154 8.82 6.34 11.43
N ARG A 155 8.79 7.36 10.59
CA ARG A 155 8.44 8.73 10.98
C ARG A 155 6.98 8.83 11.44
N GLU A 156 6.05 8.25 10.68
CA GLU A 156 4.63 8.23 11.03
C GLU A 156 4.35 7.52 12.37
N LEU A 157 5.08 6.46 12.64
CA LEU A 157 4.94 5.68 13.86
C LEU A 157 5.72 6.25 15.05
N GLY A 158 6.57 7.24 14.82
CA GLY A 158 7.43 7.81 15.85
C GLY A 158 8.49 6.82 16.36
N CYS A 159 8.99 5.93 15.50
CA CYS A 159 9.93 4.88 15.90
C CYS A 159 11.21 5.41 16.56
N VAL A 160 11.61 6.65 16.27
CA VAL A 160 12.77 7.29 16.89
C VAL A 160 12.63 7.44 18.41
N LEU A 161 11.39 7.49 18.91
CA LEU A 161 11.06 7.59 20.33
C LEU A 161 10.88 6.21 21.00
N TRP A 162 10.96 5.13 20.23
CA TRP A 162 10.79 3.80 20.77
C TRP A 162 12.07 3.36 21.50
N PRO A 163 11.96 2.66 22.66
CA PRO A 163 13.10 2.08 23.32
C PRO A 163 13.80 1.10 22.36
N LYS A 164 15.13 1.16 22.33
CA LYS A 164 15.91 0.16 21.61
C LYS A 164 15.82 -1.17 22.36
N PRO A 165 15.71 -2.30 21.65
CA PRO A 165 15.77 -3.60 22.31
C PRO A 165 17.09 -3.75 23.09
N ALA A 166 17.03 -4.43 24.24
CA ALA A 166 18.22 -4.74 24.99
C ALA A 166 19.18 -5.52 24.06
N GLN A 167 20.40 -5.04 23.90
CA GLN A 167 21.43 -5.81 23.22
C GLN A 167 21.70 -7.04 24.08
N ASN A 168 21.24 -8.21 23.65
CA ASN A 168 21.71 -9.45 24.22
C ASN A 168 23.23 -9.48 23.97
N GLN A 169 24.01 -9.17 25.00
CA GLN A 169 25.44 -9.48 25.00
C GLN A 169 25.52 -11.00 25.00
N VAL A 170 25.73 -11.56 23.83
CA VAL A 170 26.18 -12.95 23.69
C VAL A 170 27.62 -12.92 24.18
N PHE A 171 27.81 -13.38 25.42
CA PHE A 171 29.13 -13.72 25.96
C PHE A 171 29.64 -15.02 25.35
#